data_fbc4f490990a32e8c9e7f15c155b7506
#
_entry.id   fbc4f490990a32e8c9e7f15c155b7506
#
_cell.length_a   1.000
_cell.length_b   1.000
_cell.length_c   1.000
_cell.angle_alpha   90.00
_cell.angle_beta   90.00
_cell.angle_gamma   90.00
#
_symmetry.space_group_name_H-M   'P 1'
#
loop_
_entity.id
_entity.type
_entity.pdbx_description
1 polymer ?
#
loop_
_entity_poly.entity_id
_entity_poly.type
_entity_poly.pdbx_seq_one_letter_code
_entity_poly.pdbx_strand_id
1 'polypeptide(L)'
;MDYATLCERVQETVENTFTAEQLALFCTQTEQKVYNAVQLPALRKNMTGATTADNPYLTVPDDFLYVHSLAVIKADGSYEFLLNKDVNYIRAVYPFPGSKGTPRVYALFDGDTFMLGPTPDAAYQVELHFGYYPESITTAGTSWLAENFDSVLLNGMLVEAAKFMKAEEDIIKLYTGHFSDALALLKQLGDGKLRRDSYRSGQVRAPVN
;
A
#
# COMPACT_ATOMS: atom_id res chain seq x y z
N MET A 1 2.32 -8.65 19.20
CA MET A 1 3.18 -7.87 20.14
C MET A 1 2.77 -6.40 20.07
N ASP A 2 2.69 -5.65 21.16
CA ASP A 2 2.50 -4.21 21.15
C ASP A 2 3.83 -3.45 21.05
N TYR A 3 3.77 -2.14 20.81
CA TYR A 3 4.95 -1.31 20.63
C TYR A 3 5.85 -1.25 21.87
N ALA A 4 5.28 -1.18 23.06
CA ALA A 4 6.05 -1.11 24.31
C ALA A 4 6.86 -2.40 24.52
N THR A 5 6.22 -3.56 24.39
CA THR A 5 6.89 -4.86 24.46
C THR A 5 7.97 -5.03 23.39
N LEU A 6 7.71 -4.54 22.16
CA LEU A 6 8.69 -4.58 21.07
C LEU A 6 9.95 -3.77 21.42
N CYS A 7 9.77 -2.58 21.98
CA CYS A 7 10.88 -1.73 22.43
C CYS A 7 11.69 -2.37 23.57
N GLU A 8 11.02 -2.97 24.54
CA GLU A 8 11.67 -3.71 25.64
C GLU A 8 12.53 -4.84 25.09
N ARG A 9 11.97 -5.66 24.19
CA ARG A 9 12.69 -6.80 23.57
C ARG A 9 13.90 -6.38 22.78
N VAL A 10 13.80 -5.27 22.04
CA VAL A 10 14.97 -4.73 21.30
C VAL A 10 16.08 -4.36 22.26
N GLN A 11 15.77 -3.59 23.33
CA GLN A 11 16.75 -3.15 24.31
C GLN A 11 17.38 -4.31 25.10
N GLU A 12 16.56 -5.29 25.49
CA GLU A 12 17.04 -6.53 26.14
C GLU A 12 18.02 -7.29 25.24
N THR A 13 17.68 -7.43 23.94
CA THR A 13 18.48 -8.24 23.00
C THR A 13 19.84 -7.62 22.70
N VAL A 14 19.90 -6.28 22.59
CA VAL A 14 21.17 -5.58 22.32
C VAL A 14 21.89 -5.14 23.59
N GLU A 15 21.34 -5.44 24.77
CA GLU A 15 21.89 -5.08 26.09
C GLU A 15 22.20 -3.57 26.21
N ASN A 16 21.36 -2.71 25.58
CA ASN A 16 21.54 -1.27 25.56
C ASN A 16 20.19 -0.55 25.72
N THR A 17 20.24 0.69 26.19
CA THR A 17 19.06 1.54 26.35
C THR A 17 19.04 2.65 25.31
N PHE A 18 17.84 2.90 24.74
CA PHE A 18 17.62 3.93 23.75
C PHE A 18 16.54 4.90 24.21
N THR A 19 16.58 6.13 23.71
CA THR A 19 15.48 7.08 23.92
C THR A 19 14.23 6.64 23.14
N ALA A 20 13.05 7.12 23.57
CA ALA A 20 11.80 6.85 22.87
C ALA A 20 11.84 7.30 21.40
N GLU A 21 12.50 8.42 21.13
CA GLU A 21 12.68 8.95 19.76
C GLU A 21 13.54 8.02 18.88
N GLN A 22 14.62 7.46 19.46
CA GLN A 22 15.48 6.51 18.74
C GLN A 22 14.74 5.22 18.43
N LEU A 23 13.99 4.67 19.38
CA LEU A 23 13.17 3.47 19.18
C LEU A 23 12.07 3.71 18.14
N ALA A 24 11.41 4.86 18.17
CA ALA A 24 10.44 5.24 17.15
C ALA A 24 11.06 5.34 15.76
N LEU A 25 12.26 5.90 15.65
CA LEU A 25 12.99 5.98 14.39
C LEU A 25 13.32 4.59 13.83
N PHE A 26 13.84 3.68 14.68
CA PHE A 26 14.16 2.31 14.26
C PHE A 26 12.92 1.57 13.78
N CYS A 27 11.81 1.74 14.51
CA CYS A 27 10.54 1.14 14.15
C CYS A 27 10.02 1.66 12.80
N THR A 28 9.92 2.98 12.63
CA THR A 28 9.42 3.61 11.40
C THR A 28 10.26 3.22 10.18
N GLN A 29 11.60 3.19 10.32
CA GLN A 29 12.48 2.75 9.23
C GLN A 29 12.27 1.27 8.87
N THR A 30 12.01 0.44 9.88
CA THR A 30 11.70 -0.98 9.67
C THR A 30 10.37 -1.16 8.97
N GLU A 31 9.30 -0.50 9.43
CA GLU A 31 7.97 -0.53 8.80
C GLU A 31 8.04 -0.11 7.34
N GLN A 32 8.74 0.99 7.03
CA GLN A 32 8.92 1.45 5.65
C GLN A 32 9.59 0.40 4.77
N LYS A 33 10.65 -0.28 5.27
CA LYS A 33 11.31 -1.34 4.52
C LYS A 33 10.40 -2.52 4.28
N VAL A 34 9.61 -2.92 5.27
CA VAL A 34 8.68 -4.04 5.16
C VAL A 34 7.56 -3.71 4.18
N TYR A 35 6.88 -2.58 4.34
CA TYR A 35 5.73 -2.22 3.50
C TYR A 35 6.11 -1.96 2.04
N ASN A 36 7.33 -1.47 1.78
CA ASN A 36 7.83 -1.34 0.42
C ASN A 36 8.28 -2.68 -0.21
N ALA A 37 8.61 -3.67 0.62
CA ALA A 37 9.12 -4.96 0.16
C ALA A 37 8.02 -6.01 -0.05
N VAL A 38 6.86 -5.86 0.59
CA VAL A 38 5.83 -6.91 0.66
C VAL A 38 4.46 -6.38 0.28
N GLN A 39 3.79 -7.11 -0.63
CA GLN A 39 2.39 -6.85 -0.97
C GLN A 39 1.48 -7.81 -0.18
N LEU A 40 0.76 -7.28 0.79
CA LEU A 40 -0.17 -8.04 1.62
C LEU A 40 -1.62 -7.60 1.36
N PRO A 41 -2.60 -8.52 1.34
CA PRO A 41 -4.00 -8.15 1.29
C PRO A 41 -4.44 -7.23 2.45
N ALA A 42 -3.79 -7.35 3.61
CA ALA A 42 -4.02 -6.49 4.76
C ALA A 42 -3.60 -5.02 4.53
N LEU A 43 -2.78 -4.75 3.51
CA LEU A 43 -2.34 -3.41 3.09
C LEU A 43 -3.22 -2.84 1.98
N ARG A 44 -4.45 -3.33 1.84
CA ARG A 44 -5.40 -2.88 0.84
C ARG A 44 -6.62 -2.26 1.49
N LYS A 45 -7.08 -1.17 0.91
CA LYS A 45 -8.35 -0.52 1.27
C LYS A 45 -9.27 -0.42 0.06
N ASN A 46 -10.53 -0.31 0.35
CA ASN A 46 -11.57 0.03 -0.61
C ASN A 46 -12.27 1.30 -0.16
N MET A 47 -12.45 2.25 -1.07
CA MET A 47 -13.13 3.50 -0.80
C MET A 47 -14.07 3.84 -1.95
N THR A 48 -15.25 4.31 -1.61
CA THR A 48 -16.20 4.86 -2.58
C THR A 48 -16.17 6.38 -2.54
N GLY A 49 -16.31 6.98 -3.70
CA GLY A 49 -16.36 8.43 -3.89
C GLY A 49 -17.27 8.79 -5.05
N ALA A 50 -17.23 10.03 -5.47
CA ALA A 50 -17.98 10.49 -6.64
C ALA A 50 -17.13 11.43 -7.49
N THR A 51 -17.30 11.33 -8.81
CA THR A 51 -16.74 12.33 -9.73
C THR A 51 -17.58 13.62 -9.66
N THR A 52 -16.96 14.72 -10.05
CA THR A 52 -17.69 16.00 -10.22
C THR A 52 -17.93 16.23 -11.71
N ALA A 53 -19.15 16.60 -12.07
CA ALA A 53 -19.48 16.96 -13.45
C ALA A 53 -18.54 18.06 -13.96
N ASP A 54 -18.11 17.94 -15.20
CA ASP A 54 -17.23 18.89 -15.88
C ASP A 54 -15.81 19.00 -15.30
N ASN A 55 -15.44 18.11 -14.35
CA ASN A 55 -14.11 18.04 -13.77
C ASN A 55 -13.43 16.71 -14.15
N PRO A 56 -12.32 16.73 -14.92
CA PRO A 56 -11.59 15.53 -15.28
C PRO A 56 -10.72 14.98 -14.13
N TYR A 57 -10.65 15.68 -13.01
CA TYR A 57 -9.77 15.32 -11.91
C TYR A 57 -10.54 14.68 -10.75
N LEU A 58 -9.98 13.61 -10.21
CA LEU A 58 -10.49 12.88 -9.05
C LEU A 58 -9.38 12.80 -8.00
N THR A 59 -9.63 13.38 -6.83
CA THR A 59 -8.68 13.35 -5.71
C THR A 59 -8.58 11.94 -5.14
N VAL A 60 -7.36 11.50 -4.81
CA VAL A 60 -7.09 10.25 -4.11
C VAL A 60 -7.09 10.45 -2.59
N PRO A 61 -7.26 9.38 -1.79
CA PRO A 61 -7.10 9.45 -0.33
C PRO A 61 -5.67 9.82 0.08
N ASP A 62 -5.50 10.48 1.24
CA ASP A 62 -4.21 10.92 1.76
C ASP A 62 -3.23 9.76 2.05
N ASP A 63 -3.77 8.56 2.35
CA ASP A 63 -2.98 7.36 2.61
C ASP A 63 -2.77 6.48 1.37
N PHE A 64 -3.09 7.00 0.18
CA PHE A 64 -2.93 6.29 -1.10
C PHE A 64 -1.47 6.03 -1.44
N LEU A 65 -1.17 4.82 -1.87
CA LEU A 65 0.14 4.41 -2.36
C LEU A 65 0.12 4.04 -3.84
N TYR A 66 -0.75 3.09 -4.19
CA TYR A 66 -0.90 2.60 -5.56
C TYR A 66 -2.28 2.01 -5.77
N VAL A 67 -2.75 2.09 -7.00
CA VAL A 67 -4.07 1.60 -7.39
C VAL A 67 -4.03 0.10 -7.73
N HIS A 68 -5.02 -0.63 -7.24
CA HIS A 68 -5.33 -1.97 -7.73
C HIS A 68 -6.41 -1.92 -8.81
N SER A 69 -7.50 -1.21 -8.56
CA SER A 69 -8.57 -0.98 -9.52
C SER A 69 -9.33 0.30 -9.20
N LEU A 70 -9.81 0.95 -10.24
CA LEU A 70 -10.76 2.05 -10.18
C LEU A 70 -11.95 1.69 -11.07
N ALA A 71 -13.14 1.80 -10.55
CA ALA A 71 -14.36 1.46 -11.27
C ALA A 71 -15.43 2.54 -11.09
N VAL A 72 -16.25 2.74 -12.11
CA VAL A 72 -17.51 3.48 -12.03
C VAL A 72 -18.60 2.49 -11.65
N ILE A 73 -19.41 2.85 -10.65
CA ILE A 73 -20.60 2.10 -10.24
C ILE A 73 -21.79 2.68 -10.98
N LYS A 74 -22.41 1.88 -11.85
CA LYS A 74 -23.58 2.29 -12.61
C LYS A 74 -24.85 2.29 -11.76
N ALA A 75 -25.90 2.92 -12.26
CA ALA A 75 -27.19 3.00 -11.56
C ALA A 75 -27.83 1.62 -11.27
N ASP A 76 -27.51 0.62 -12.06
CA ASP A 76 -27.94 -0.79 -11.86
C ASP A 76 -27.06 -1.56 -10.86
N GLY A 77 -26.06 -0.90 -10.27
CA GLY A 77 -25.09 -1.50 -9.34
C GLY A 77 -23.94 -2.26 -10.02
N SER A 78 -23.90 -2.31 -11.35
CA SER A 78 -22.80 -2.95 -12.07
C SER A 78 -21.54 -2.09 -12.07
N TYR A 79 -20.38 -2.77 -12.12
CA TYR A 79 -19.06 -2.13 -12.11
C TYR A 79 -18.50 -2.02 -13.52
N GLU A 80 -18.09 -0.82 -13.91
CA GLU A 80 -17.30 -0.59 -15.12
C GLU A 80 -15.89 -0.18 -14.72
N PHE A 81 -14.93 -1.13 -14.87
CA PHE A 81 -13.54 -0.91 -14.52
C PHE A 81 -12.85 0.02 -15.53
N LEU A 82 -12.20 1.06 -15.03
CA LEU A 82 -11.44 1.99 -15.84
C LEU A 82 -10.06 1.40 -16.16
N LEU A 83 -9.57 1.65 -17.38
CA LEU A 83 -8.24 1.24 -17.78
C LEU A 83 -7.21 2.27 -17.36
N ASN A 84 -6.14 1.81 -16.71
CA ASN A 84 -4.98 2.66 -16.40
C ASN A 84 -4.24 2.98 -17.70
N LYS A 85 -4.02 4.27 -17.96
CA LYS A 85 -3.31 4.80 -19.12
C LYS A 85 -2.35 5.91 -18.70
N ASP A 86 -1.51 6.37 -19.62
CA ASP A 86 -0.68 7.54 -19.42
C ASP A 86 -1.48 8.83 -19.64
N VAL A 87 -1.08 9.91 -18.97
CA VAL A 87 -1.70 11.24 -19.10
C VAL A 87 -1.69 11.72 -20.56
N ASN A 88 -0.58 11.47 -21.29
CA ASN A 88 -0.47 11.86 -22.68
C ASN A 88 -1.44 11.09 -23.58
N TYR A 89 -1.68 9.81 -23.27
CA TYR A 89 -2.71 9.02 -23.95
C TYR A 89 -4.10 9.64 -23.78
N ILE A 90 -4.48 10.00 -22.56
CA ILE A 90 -5.79 10.61 -22.30
C ILE A 90 -5.92 11.94 -23.07
N ARG A 91 -4.88 12.79 -23.05
CA ARG A 91 -4.86 14.05 -23.77
C ARG A 91 -4.87 13.89 -25.29
N ALA A 92 -4.28 12.82 -25.82
CA ALA A 92 -4.31 12.53 -27.26
C ALA A 92 -5.68 12.00 -27.72
N VAL A 93 -6.34 11.17 -26.90
CA VAL A 93 -7.66 10.59 -27.22
C VAL A 93 -8.78 11.59 -26.97
N TYR A 94 -8.67 12.40 -25.94
CA TYR A 94 -9.65 13.40 -25.52
C TYR A 94 -9.03 14.82 -25.49
N PRO A 95 -8.61 15.37 -26.66
CA PRO A 95 -7.88 16.63 -26.73
C PRO A 95 -8.72 17.85 -26.37
N PHE A 96 -10.05 17.72 -26.43
CA PHE A 96 -10.96 18.81 -26.16
C PHE A 96 -11.63 18.66 -24.80
N PRO A 97 -11.66 19.71 -23.95
CA PRO A 97 -12.38 19.69 -22.67
C PRO A 97 -13.87 19.36 -22.80
N GLY A 98 -14.44 19.62 -24.00
CA GLY A 98 -15.83 19.29 -24.32
C GLY A 98 -16.11 17.82 -24.62
N SER A 99 -15.07 16.96 -24.68
CA SER A 99 -15.25 15.51 -24.78
C SER A 99 -15.70 14.94 -23.42
N LYS A 100 -17.00 14.94 -23.19
CA LYS A 100 -17.62 14.55 -21.93
C LYS A 100 -18.35 13.21 -22.05
N GLY A 101 -18.47 12.51 -20.92
CA GLY A 101 -19.19 11.25 -20.83
C GLY A 101 -18.77 10.42 -19.61
N THR A 102 -19.27 9.21 -19.51
CA THR A 102 -18.84 8.27 -18.48
C THR A 102 -17.35 7.96 -18.65
N PRO A 103 -16.51 8.14 -17.60
CA PRO A 103 -15.09 7.83 -17.65
C PRO A 103 -14.84 6.36 -18.00
N ARG A 104 -13.80 6.11 -18.81
CA ARG A 104 -13.39 4.76 -19.22
C ARG A 104 -11.92 4.48 -18.98
N VAL A 105 -11.13 5.55 -18.87
CA VAL A 105 -9.70 5.47 -18.61
C VAL A 105 -9.32 6.45 -17.51
N TYR A 106 -8.24 6.16 -16.83
CA TYR A 106 -7.65 7.06 -15.85
C TYR A 106 -6.13 7.02 -15.93
N ALA A 107 -5.51 8.09 -15.48
CA ALA A 107 -4.06 8.19 -15.29
C ALA A 107 -3.77 8.81 -13.93
N LEU A 108 -2.67 8.45 -13.29
CA LEU A 108 -2.14 9.20 -12.15
C LEU A 108 -1.54 10.50 -12.71
N PHE A 109 -2.16 11.63 -12.35
CA PHE A 109 -1.75 12.95 -12.87
C PHE A 109 -0.64 13.56 -12.01
N ASP A 110 -0.79 13.46 -10.71
CA ASP A 110 0.19 13.82 -9.68
C ASP A 110 0.05 12.88 -8.47
N GLY A 111 0.73 13.20 -7.35
CA GLY A 111 0.69 12.37 -6.14
C GLY A 111 -0.70 12.15 -5.55
N ASP A 112 -1.59 13.12 -5.75
CA ASP A 112 -2.88 13.22 -5.04
C ASP A 112 -4.10 13.22 -5.98
N THR A 113 -3.90 13.05 -7.31
CA THR A 113 -4.97 13.26 -8.28
C THR A 113 -4.92 12.26 -9.44
N PHE A 114 -6.05 11.66 -9.77
CA PHE A 114 -6.27 10.96 -11.02
C PHE A 114 -6.83 11.90 -12.08
N MET A 115 -6.36 11.77 -13.31
CA MET A 115 -7.00 12.34 -14.51
C MET A 115 -7.90 11.27 -15.14
N LEU A 116 -9.15 11.62 -15.38
CA LEU A 116 -10.17 10.75 -15.98
C LEU A 116 -10.36 11.10 -17.47
N GLY A 117 -10.68 10.10 -18.27
CA GLY A 117 -11.02 10.27 -19.68
C GLY A 117 -12.17 9.35 -20.11
N PRO A 118 -13.20 9.90 -20.83
CA PRO A 118 -13.50 11.33 -21.06
C PRO A 118 -13.80 12.09 -19.76
N THR A 119 -13.89 13.42 -19.84
CA THR A 119 -14.32 14.25 -18.71
C THR A 119 -15.73 13.85 -18.27
N PRO A 120 -15.96 13.59 -16.97
CA PRO A 120 -17.29 13.24 -16.46
C PRO A 120 -18.35 14.28 -16.84
N ASP A 121 -19.47 13.87 -17.41
CA ASP A 121 -20.65 14.73 -17.71
C ASP A 121 -21.65 14.78 -16.56
N ALA A 122 -21.47 13.93 -15.55
CA ALA A 122 -22.30 13.85 -14.36
C ALA A 122 -21.47 13.43 -13.14
N ALA A 123 -22.07 13.45 -11.96
CA ALA A 123 -21.52 12.84 -10.76
C ALA A 123 -21.72 11.32 -10.82
N TYR A 124 -20.66 10.59 -11.14
CA TYR A 124 -20.65 9.14 -11.13
C TYR A 124 -20.09 8.63 -9.81
N GLN A 125 -20.74 7.64 -9.23
CA GLN A 125 -20.17 6.93 -8.08
C GLN A 125 -18.98 6.09 -8.57
N VAL A 126 -17.88 6.18 -7.85
CA VAL A 126 -16.65 5.44 -8.15
C VAL A 126 -16.21 4.64 -6.94
N GLU A 127 -15.54 3.52 -7.21
CA GLU A 127 -14.90 2.69 -6.20
C GLU A 127 -13.43 2.57 -6.52
N LEU A 128 -12.59 2.95 -5.56
CA LEU A 128 -11.14 2.83 -5.61
C LEU A 128 -10.69 1.71 -4.67
N HIS A 129 -10.06 0.69 -5.24
CA HIS A 129 -9.34 -0.35 -4.50
C HIS A 129 -7.85 -0.07 -4.62
N PHE A 130 -7.17 0.15 -3.50
CA PHE A 130 -5.81 0.68 -3.47
C PHE A 130 -4.97 0.09 -2.33
N GLY A 131 -3.66 0.14 -2.50
CA GLY A 131 -2.70 -0.11 -1.43
C GLY A 131 -2.46 1.16 -0.63
N TYR A 132 -2.32 1.02 0.68
CA TYR A 132 -2.12 2.14 1.59
C TYR A 132 -0.98 1.87 2.57
N TYR A 133 -0.41 2.91 3.17
CA TYR A 133 0.44 2.80 4.34
C TYR A 133 -0.41 2.72 5.60
N PRO A 134 -0.31 1.64 6.39
CA PRO A 134 -0.96 1.58 7.69
C PRO A 134 -0.39 2.66 8.61
N GLU A 135 -1.20 3.07 9.57
CA GLU A 135 -0.71 3.87 10.69
C GLU A 135 0.43 3.14 11.41
N SER A 136 1.51 3.87 11.72
CA SER A 136 2.67 3.28 12.40
C SER A 136 2.28 2.72 13.78
N ILE A 137 2.86 1.58 14.14
CA ILE A 137 2.70 1.00 15.47
C ILE A 137 3.14 1.97 16.58
N THR A 138 4.04 2.90 16.28
CA THR A 138 4.51 3.93 17.22
C THR A 138 3.39 4.86 17.66
N THR A 139 2.39 5.09 16.83
CA THR A 139 1.22 5.94 17.09
C THR A 139 0.02 5.11 17.51
N ALA A 140 -0.28 4.05 16.75
CA ALA A 140 -1.44 3.19 16.99
C ALA A 140 -1.27 2.23 18.20
N GLY A 141 -0.03 2.03 18.67
CA GLY A 141 0.30 1.08 19.74
C GLY A 141 0.34 -0.38 19.29
N THR A 142 -0.46 -0.76 18.30
CA THR A 142 -0.47 -2.09 17.65
C THR A 142 -0.58 -1.94 16.14
N SER A 143 -0.21 -2.99 15.40
CA SER A 143 -0.42 -3.07 13.95
C SER A 143 -0.67 -4.52 13.54
N TRP A 144 -1.30 -4.71 12.37
CA TRP A 144 -1.49 -6.05 11.84
C TRP A 144 -0.17 -6.83 11.74
N LEU A 145 0.91 -6.14 11.37
CA LEU A 145 2.24 -6.75 11.26
C LEU A 145 2.76 -7.21 12.61
N ALA A 146 2.61 -6.40 13.65
CA ALA A 146 3.03 -6.73 15.00
C ALA A 146 2.20 -7.85 15.66
N GLU A 147 0.95 -7.99 15.27
CA GLU A 147 0.07 -9.05 15.79
C GLU A 147 0.29 -10.39 15.08
N ASN A 148 0.58 -10.36 13.78
CA ASN A 148 0.64 -11.57 12.96
C ASN A 148 2.06 -11.97 12.55
N PHE A 149 3.02 -11.05 12.59
CA PHE A 149 4.39 -11.27 12.12
C PHE A 149 5.42 -10.38 12.84
N ASP A 150 5.39 -10.40 14.16
CA ASP A 150 6.23 -9.58 15.04
C ASP A 150 7.73 -9.81 14.85
N SER A 151 8.14 -11.02 14.41
CA SER A 151 9.53 -11.35 14.13
C SER A 151 10.18 -10.44 13.07
N VAL A 152 9.42 -9.95 12.09
CA VAL A 152 9.94 -9.04 11.07
C VAL A 152 10.24 -7.66 11.68
N LEU A 153 9.33 -7.14 12.51
CA LEU A 153 9.55 -5.88 13.19
C LEU A 153 10.72 -5.94 14.17
N LEU A 154 10.74 -6.98 15.00
CA LEU A 154 11.82 -7.17 15.97
C LEU A 154 13.18 -7.24 15.29
N ASN A 155 13.35 -8.15 14.32
CA ASN A 155 14.63 -8.30 13.64
C ASN A 155 15.02 -7.06 12.82
N GLY A 156 14.06 -6.37 12.24
CA GLY A 156 14.33 -5.11 11.52
C GLY A 156 14.82 -4.01 12.46
N MET A 157 14.18 -3.83 13.62
CA MET A 157 14.62 -2.88 14.64
C MET A 157 16.00 -3.24 15.22
N LEU A 158 16.31 -4.54 15.40
CA LEU A 158 17.64 -4.99 15.83
C LEU A 158 18.73 -4.61 14.81
N VAL A 159 18.42 -4.68 13.51
CA VAL A 159 19.35 -4.21 12.47
C VAL A 159 19.61 -2.72 12.61
N GLU A 160 18.56 -1.91 12.79
CA GLU A 160 18.72 -0.46 12.90
C GLU A 160 19.42 -0.07 14.22
N ALA A 161 19.10 -0.72 15.32
CA ALA A 161 19.78 -0.54 16.60
C ALA A 161 21.27 -0.88 16.52
N ALA A 162 21.63 -2.04 15.91
CA ALA A 162 23.02 -2.45 15.74
C ALA A 162 23.81 -1.45 14.86
N LYS A 163 23.20 -0.95 13.78
CA LYS A 163 23.81 0.11 12.96
C LYS A 163 24.00 1.41 13.72
N PHE A 164 23.00 1.81 14.51
CA PHE A 164 23.06 3.01 15.34
C PHE A 164 24.22 2.94 16.36
N MET A 165 24.36 1.78 17.02
CA MET A 165 25.44 1.53 17.97
C MET A 165 26.81 1.37 17.31
N LYS A 166 26.88 1.29 15.98
CA LYS A 166 28.09 0.93 15.23
C LYS A 166 28.68 -0.39 15.71
N ALA A 167 27.81 -1.38 15.91
CA ALA A 167 28.18 -2.72 16.32
C ALA A 167 29.16 -3.38 15.32
N GLU A 168 29.82 -4.45 15.72
CA GLU A 168 30.71 -5.22 14.87
C GLU A 168 29.98 -5.76 13.62
N GLU A 169 30.73 -5.89 12.53
CA GLU A 169 30.16 -6.22 11.21
C GLU A 169 29.49 -7.59 11.19
N ASP A 170 29.97 -8.54 11.97
CA ASP A 170 29.40 -9.89 12.12
C ASP A 170 28.02 -9.85 12.81
N ILE A 171 27.86 -9.03 13.84
CA ILE A 171 26.57 -8.81 14.53
C ILE A 171 25.57 -8.16 13.58
N ILE A 172 25.97 -7.13 12.84
CA ILE A 172 25.11 -6.50 11.84
C ILE A 172 24.69 -7.49 10.76
N LYS A 173 25.62 -8.34 10.28
CA LYS A 173 25.32 -9.40 9.31
C LYS A 173 24.35 -10.44 9.88
N LEU A 174 24.52 -10.86 11.12
CA LEU A 174 23.63 -11.80 11.80
C LEU A 174 22.20 -11.28 11.85
N TYR A 175 21.98 -10.06 12.37
CA TYR A 175 20.64 -9.48 12.44
C TYR A 175 20.05 -9.20 11.05
N THR A 176 20.88 -8.79 10.09
CA THR A 176 20.43 -8.61 8.69
C THR A 176 19.97 -9.94 8.09
N GLY A 177 20.67 -11.04 8.38
CA GLY A 177 20.26 -12.39 7.98
C GLY A 177 18.89 -12.77 8.55
N HIS A 178 18.71 -12.62 9.87
CA HIS A 178 17.44 -12.92 10.53
C HIS A 178 16.28 -12.06 9.98
N PHE A 179 16.52 -10.76 9.73
CA PHE A 179 15.52 -9.89 9.12
C PHE A 179 15.18 -10.34 7.70
N SER A 180 16.18 -10.70 6.89
CA SER A 180 15.97 -11.19 5.52
C SER A 180 15.14 -12.47 5.50
N ASP A 181 15.43 -13.43 6.38
CA ASP A 181 14.70 -14.69 6.50
C ASP A 181 13.25 -14.44 6.92
N ALA A 182 13.03 -13.61 7.94
CA ALA A 182 11.68 -13.23 8.39
C ALA A 182 10.90 -12.51 7.28
N LEU A 183 11.54 -11.61 6.54
CA LEU A 183 10.93 -10.90 5.41
C LEU A 183 10.58 -11.85 4.26
N ALA A 184 11.42 -12.86 3.99
CA ALA A 184 11.14 -13.88 2.98
C ALA A 184 9.91 -14.71 3.33
N LEU A 185 9.75 -15.11 4.60
CA LEU A 185 8.57 -15.82 5.09
C LEU A 185 7.30 -14.96 4.96
N LEU A 186 7.39 -13.67 5.30
CA LEU A 186 6.27 -12.74 5.15
C LEU A 186 5.87 -12.57 3.67
N LYS A 187 6.83 -12.50 2.75
CA LYS A 187 6.57 -12.50 1.29
C LYS A 187 5.85 -13.76 0.85
N GLN A 188 6.29 -14.93 1.30
CA GLN A 188 5.65 -16.20 0.97
C GLN A 188 4.21 -16.25 1.48
N LEU A 189 3.93 -15.72 2.67
CA LEU A 189 2.59 -15.61 3.22
C LEU A 189 1.71 -14.69 2.35
N GLY A 190 2.23 -13.54 1.95
CA GLY A 190 1.55 -12.60 1.05
C GLY A 190 1.23 -13.22 -0.30
N ASP A 191 2.23 -13.83 -0.93
CA ASP A 191 2.09 -14.53 -2.21
C ASP A 191 1.12 -15.71 -2.13
N GLY A 192 1.16 -16.51 -1.05
CA GLY A 192 0.26 -17.64 -0.84
C GLY A 192 -1.20 -17.21 -0.75
N LYS A 193 -1.50 -16.12 -0.04
CA LYS A 193 -2.86 -15.54 0.04
C LYS A 193 -3.35 -14.99 -1.30
N LEU A 194 -2.43 -14.45 -2.13
CA LEU A 194 -2.76 -13.87 -3.43
C LEU A 194 -2.88 -14.93 -4.55
N ARG A 195 -2.15 -16.05 -4.45
CA ARG A 195 -2.13 -17.10 -5.49
C ARG A 195 -3.35 -18.01 -5.53
N ARG A 196 -4.19 -18.00 -4.53
CA ARG A 196 -5.40 -18.85 -4.47
C ARG A 196 -6.54 -18.36 -5.35
N ASP A 197 -6.43 -17.19 -5.97
CA ASP A 197 -7.43 -16.69 -6.90
C ASP A 197 -7.10 -17.11 -8.33
N SER A 198 -7.92 -17.97 -8.90
CA SER A 198 -7.80 -18.43 -10.30
C SER A 198 -8.05 -17.33 -11.34
N TYR A 199 -8.61 -16.19 -10.93
CA TYR A 199 -8.88 -15.03 -11.78
C TYR A 199 -7.78 -13.97 -11.73
N ARG A 200 -6.72 -14.19 -10.98
CA ARG A 200 -5.61 -13.25 -10.82
C ARG A 200 -4.88 -12.89 -12.11
N SER A 201 -5.03 -13.68 -13.18
CA SER A 201 -4.42 -13.43 -14.50
C SER A 201 -5.04 -12.26 -15.27
N GLY A 202 -6.01 -11.55 -14.70
CA GLY A 202 -6.66 -10.40 -15.35
C GLY A 202 -7.54 -10.74 -16.56
N GLN A 203 -7.73 -12.01 -16.85
CA GLN A 203 -8.67 -12.44 -17.89
C GLN A 203 -10.06 -12.61 -17.27
N VAL A 204 -10.93 -11.65 -17.53
CA VAL A 204 -12.36 -11.82 -17.27
C VAL A 204 -12.88 -12.87 -18.23
N ARG A 205 -13.17 -14.06 -17.73
CA ARG A 205 -13.93 -15.04 -18.51
C ARG A 205 -15.39 -14.59 -18.51
N ALA A 206 -15.89 -14.20 -19.67
CA ALA A 206 -17.32 -13.96 -19.83
C ALA A 206 -18.07 -15.20 -19.38
N PRO A 207 -19.17 -15.08 -18.60
CA PRO A 207 -19.99 -16.23 -18.29
C PRO A 207 -20.48 -16.86 -19.62
N VAL A 208 -20.27 -18.15 -19.76
CA VAL A 208 -20.84 -18.89 -20.88
C VAL A 208 -22.32 -19.04 -20.57
N ASN A 209 -23.18 -18.34 -21.34
CA ASN A 209 -24.62 -18.50 -21.29
C ASN A 209 -25.01 -19.83 -21.88
#